data_89d1105027628d4af83904de4d33dac3
#
_entry.id   89d1105027628d4af83904de4d33dac3
#
_cell.length_a   1.000
_cell.length_b   1.000
_cell.length_c   1.000
_cell.angle_alpha   90.00
_cell.angle_beta   90.00
_cell.angle_gamma   90.00
#
_symmetry.space_group_name_H-M   'P 1'
#
loop_
_entity.id
_entity.type
_entity.pdbx_description
1 polymer ?
#
loop_
_entity_poly.entity_id
_entity_poly.type
_entity_poly.pdbx_seq_one_letter_code
_entity_poly.pdbx_strand_id
1 'polypeptide(L)'
;GEVTSGDTPLHAYYPYREDATDAAAIPVTVAVEQYWTGAASISDNDIKASSTVTRRGDSWHFAFRPMVAMLRFEVDASGVDGVSTDERLVSIHVEEPEESDGKAEPWAGEFTMNLTDLDAGLAPVDGEAVTGLAVNLTDEPALTGKVKAYACIAPVIRSGQVLQIHLATDKHRISFRVTARQDLAAGGCYDIPLHLAAATVEENGLTIEDITAGEEPEILSFGFEAARNKGKILAREAYYDGSKTTVRSVTGQELTVTTEEGNPQGEISGCIPYLYDFTLVPTFTVTEGATVTVDGAEQTSGVSAQDFRSPVTYTVTAGGMSRDYVVTVTNTGLPVVVMTGNSGGSVQFLDMTVPAKSADFTETDRIAIYENGVASLAEMNCGFRLRGNSTSNFPKKPLAIKLASKTEVLGMKKHKRWCLLANWIDRSLMRNGVAFDIADKVRAAFSGTDAPGLPWQPHGKSVELVLNGVHVGNYFLCEQIKIDKNRLAIQDGFEDVVK
;
A
#
# COMPACT_ATOMS: atom_id res chain seq x y z
N GLY A 1 -15.09 -19.10 20.76
CA GLY A 1 -14.30 -19.60 21.88
C GLY A 1 -15.07 -20.65 22.67
N GLU A 2 -14.40 -21.70 23.16
CA GLU A 2 -15.00 -22.68 24.08
C GLU A 2 -15.26 -21.99 25.43
N VAL A 3 -16.51 -22.07 25.89
CA VAL A 3 -16.88 -21.63 27.24
C VAL A 3 -16.68 -22.80 28.19
N THR A 4 -15.58 -22.78 28.96
CA THR A 4 -15.39 -23.74 30.05
C THR A 4 -16.27 -23.37 31.22
N SER A 5 -16.92 -24.36 31.86
CA SER A 5 -17.77 -24.17 33.01
C SER A 5 -16.94 -23.76 34.26
N GLY A 6 -17.01 -22.50 34.59
CA GLY A 6 -16.44 -21.91 35.81
C GLY A 6 -17.21 -20.64 36.13
N ASP A 7 -17.17 -20.22 37.42
CA ASP A 7 -17.88 -19.04 37.94
C ASP A 7 -17.41 -17.69 37.40
N THR A 8 -16.76 -17.67 36.23
CA THR A 8 -16.28 -16.44 35.59
C THR A 8 -17.43 -15.77 34.85
N PRO A 9 -17.75 -14.50 35.09
CA PRO A 9 -18.80 -13.80 34.35
C PRO A 9 -18.45 -13.73 32.89
N LEU A 10 -19.43 -14.06 32.04
CA LEU A 10 -19.27 -13.96 30.59
C LEU A 10 -19.67 -12.58 30.12
N HIS A 11 -18.87 -12.00 29.27
CA HIS A 11 -19.13 -10.71 28.62
C HIS A 11 -19.05 -10.87 27.10
N ALA A 12 -19.83 -10.09 26.38
CA ALA A 12 -19.75 -9.98 24.92
C ALA A 12 -19.79 -8.52 24.51
N TYR A 13 -19.11 -8.18 23.43
CA TYR A 13 -19.07 -6.82 22.88
C TYR A 13 -18.95 -6.86 21.37
N TYR A 14 -19.29 -5.74 20.75
CA TYR A 14 -19.20 -5.53 19.31
C TYR A 14 -18.73 -4.08 19.02
N PRO A 15 -17.86 -3.84 18.03
CA PRO A 15 -17.21 -4.83 17.16
C PRO A 15 -16.13 -5.63 17.89
N TYR A 16 -15.79 -6.82 17.36
CA TYR A 16 -14.72 -7.67 17.91
C TYR A 16 -13.34 -7.07 17.68
N ARG A 17 -12.47 -7.13 18.70
CA ARG A 17 -11.07 -6.71 18.63
C ARG A 17 -10.16 -7.85 19.09
N GLU A 18 -9.15 -8.17 18.27
CA GLU A 18 -8.19 -9.25 18.56
C GLU A 18 -7.22 -8.86 19.70
N ASP A 19 -6.94 -7.57 19.85
CA ASP A 19 -6.05 -6.99 20.84
C ASP A 19 -6.71 -6.79 22.23
N ALA A 20 -8.01 -7.03 22.35
CA ALA A 20 -8.75 -6.91 23.59
C ALA A 20 -8.47 -8.09 24.54
N THR A 21 -7.57 -7.90 25.49
CA THR A 21 -7.12 -8.93 26.45
C THR A 21 -7.59 -8.68 27.88
N ASP A 22 -8.06 -7.47 28.19
CA ASP A 22 -8.53 -7.08 29.52
C ASP A 22 -10.01 -6.63 29.46
N ALA A 23 -10.89 -7.34 30.17
CA ALA A 23 -12.31 -7.01 30.24
C ALA A 23 -12.60 -5.64 30.89
N ALA A 24 -11.69 -5.11 31.69
CA ALA A 24 -11.82 -3.79 32.32
C ALA A 24 -11.37 -2.65 31.37
N ALA A 25 -10.72 -2.96 30.24
CA ALA A 25 -10.17 -1.96 29.32
C ALA A 25 -10.20 -2.47 27.86
N ILE A 26 -11.39 -2.75 27.33
CA ILE A 26 -11.57 -3.15 25.94
C ILE A 26 -11.33 -1.93 25.03
N PRO A 27 -10.36 -1.95 24.12
CA PRO A 27 -10.16 -0.87 23.17
C PRO A 27 -11.33 -0.82 22.17
N VAL A 28 -11.88 0.38 21.95
CA VAL A 28 -12.94 0.62 20.98
C VAL A 28 -12.69 1.95 20.26
N THR A 29 -13.05 2.01 18.99
CA THR A 29 -12.89 3.20 18.16
C THR A 29 -14.26 3.79 17.83
N VAL A 30 -14.48 5.06 18.14
CA VAL A 30 -15.55 5.85 17.58
C VAL A 30 -14.94 6.59 16.38
N ALA A 31 -15.21 6.13 15.17
CA ALA A 31 -14.53 6.64 13.99
C ALA A 31 -14.66 8.17 13.88
N VAL A 32 -13.54 8.84 13.65
CA VAL A 32 -13.49 10.30 13.39
C VAL A 32 -14.10 10.60 12.02
N GLU A 33 -13.88 9.69 11.06
CA GLU A 33 -14.51 9.72 9.75
C GLU A 33 -15.52 8.60 9.62
N GLN A 34 -16.78 8.94 9.35
CA GLN A 34 -17.87 7.99 9.20
C GLN A 34 -18.48 8.14 7.82
N TYR A 35 -18.84 7.03 7.20
CA TYR A 35 -19.39 7.01 5.86
C TYR A 35 -20.87 6.67 5.91
N TRP A 36 -21.70 7.51 5.31
CA TRP A 36 -23.13 7.30 5.22
C TRP A 36 -23.53 6.84 3.82
N THR A 37 -23.92 5.57 3.71
CA THR A 37 -24.44 4.94 2.48
C THR A 37 -25.88 4.45 2.66
N GLY A 38 -26.56 4.93 3.70
CA GLY A 38 -27.87 4.48 4.11
C GLY A 38 -27.87 3.71 5.43
N ALA A 39 -29.02 3.17 5.84
CA ALA A 39 -29.19 2.58 7.18
C ALA A 39 -28.23 1.42 7.52
N ALA A 40 -27.67 0.75 6.53
CA ALA A 40 -26.72 -0.36 6.74
C ALA A 40 -25.35 0.11 7.24
N SER A 41 -24.93 1.34 6.93
CA SER A 41 -23.62 1.87 7.34
C SER A 41 -23.50 2.21 8.83
N ILE A 42 -24.63 2.33 9.54
CA ILE A 42 -24.64 2.57 10.99
C ILE A 42 -23.97 1.42 11.75
N SER A 43 -24.07 0.19 11.27
CA SER A 43 -23.57 -1.00 11.96
C SER A 43 -22.06 -0.96 12.20
N ASP A 44 -21.31 -0.29 11.36
CA ASP A 44 -19.84 -0.26 11.44
C ASP A 44 -19.35 0.62 12.60
N ASN A 45 -20.16 1.59 13.04
CA ASN A 45 -19.84 2.52 14.11
C ASN A 45 -20.65 2.26 15.40
N ASP A 46 -21.49 1.22 15.44
CA ASP A 46 -22.38 0.94 16.56
C ASP A 46 -21.71 0.03 17.59
N ILE A 47 -21.12 0.63 18.63
CA ILE A 47 -20.44 -0.09 19.72
C ILE A 47 -21.47 -0.59 20.72
N LYS A 48 -21.46 -1.90 21.01
CA LYS A 48 -22.40 -2.56 21.92
C LYS A 48 -21.67 -3.46 22.91
N ALA A 49 -22.22 -3.56 24.13
CA ALA A 49 -21.75 -4.50 25.12
C ALA A 49 -22.91 -5.27 25.77
N SER A 50 -22.64 -6.48 26.27
CA SER A 50 -23.66 -7.28 26.93
C SER A 50 -23.96 -6.74 28.35
N SER A 51 -25.20 -6.27 28.53
CA SER A 51 -25.70 -5.81 29.85
C SER A 51 -26.15 -6.95 30.73
N THR A 52 -26.63 -8.04 30.15
CA THR A 52 -27.02 -9.26 30.87
C THR A 52 -26.69 -10.49 30.04
N VAL A 53 -26.32 -11.57 30.75
CA VAL A 53 -26.05 -12.87 30.16
C VAL A 53 -26.90 -13.91 30.90
N THR A 54 -27.70 -14.66 30.15
CA THR A 54 -28.56 -15.71 30.72
C THR A 54 -28.31 -17.04 30.02
N ARG A 55 -28.28 -18.12 30.81
CA ARG A 55 -28.20 -19.49 30.26
C ARG A 55 -29.60 -20.06 30.08
N ARG A 56 -29.90 -20.57 28.88
CA ARG A 56 -31.14 -21.27 28.56
C ARG A 56 -30.80 -22.62 27.94
N GLY A 57 -30.88 -23.69 28.71
CA GLY A 57 -30.41 -25.01 28.30
C GLY A 57 -28.90 -25.00 28.05
N ASP A 58 -28.51 -25.42 26.86
CA ASP A 58 -27.10 -25.45 26.41
C ASP A 58 -26.64 -24.18 25.68
N SER A 59 -27.48 -23.14 25.63
CA SER A 59 -27.20 -21.90 24.96
C SER A 59 -27.06 -20.72 25.93
N TRP A 60 -26.16 -19.80 25.57
CA TRP A 60 -25.98 -18.51 26.25
C TRP A 60 -26.67 -17.41 25.46
N HIS A 61 -27.43 -16.58 26.14
CA HIS A 61 -28.15 -15.44 25.58
C HIS A 61 -27.55 -14.14 26.16
N PHE A 62 -27.09 -13.27 25.28
CA PHE A 62 -26.50 -11.97 25.61
C PHE A 62 -27.52 -10.86 25.23
N ALA A 63 -27.86 -10.02 26.20
CA ALA A 63 -28.61 -8.81 25.91
C ALA A 63 -27.61 -7.66 25.73
N PHE A 64 -27.56 -7.10 24.52
CA PHE A 64 -26.68 -6.00 24.19
C PHE A 64 -27.35 -4.65 24.44
N ARG A 65 -26.58 -3.69 24.95
CA ARG A 65 -26.93 -2.27 24.94
C ARG A 65 -25.91 -1.48 24.12
N PRO A 66 -26.33 -0.43 23.40
CA PRO A 66 -25.41 0.49 22.74
C PRO A 66 -24.54 1.23 23.78
N MET A 67 -23.30 1.51 23.42
CA MET A 67 -22.34 2.29 24.22
C MET A 67 -22.12 3.69 23.63
N VAL A 68 -22.64 3.95 22.41
CA VAL A 68 -22.59 5.23 21.69
C VAL A 68 -23.96 5.89 21.65
N ALA A 69 -23.97 7.19 21.41
CA ALA A 69 -25.16 7.95 21.02
C ALA A 69 -25.17 8.10 19.48
N MET A 70 -26.36 8.27 18.90
CA MET A 70 -26.54 8.49 17.49
C MET A 70 -27.02 9.92 17.24
N LEU A 71 -26.34 10.67 16.41
CA LEU A 71 -26.81 11.94 15.86
C LEU A 71 -27.52 11.66 14.54
N ARG A 72 -28.69 12.24 14.37
CA ARG A 72 -29.44 12.22 13.10
C ARG A 72 -29.52 13.63 12.55
N PHE A 73 -28.73 13.91 11.54
CA PHE A 73 -28.77 15.19 10.82
C PHE A 73 -29.94 15.19 9.85
N GLU A 74 -30.68 16.28 9.80
CA GLU A 74 -31.69 16.55 8.78
C GLU A 74 -31.37 17.90 8.16
N VAL A 75 -30.67 17.87 7.01
CA VAL A 75 -30.26 19.08 6.27
C VAL A 75 -31.40 19.53 5.37
N ASP A 76 -31.82 20.80 5.53
CA ASP A 76 -32.84 21.45 4.71
C ASP A 76 -32.29 22.80 4.24
N ALA A 77 -31.92 22.89 2.96
CA ALA A 77 -31.38 24.08 2.33
C ALA A 77 -32.43 24.87 1.56
N SER A 78 -33.73 24.52 1.68
CA SER A 78 -34.80 25.19 0.99
C SER A 78 -34.94 26.67 1.44
N GLY A 79 -34.91 27.59 0.47
CA GLY A 79 -35.08 29.01 0.71
C GLY A 79 -33.81 29.74 1.22
N VAL A 80 -32.63 29.16 1.08
CA VAL A 80 -31.36 29.82 1.36
C VAL A 80 -30.89 30.55 0.11
N ASP A 81 -30.67 31.87 0.23
CA ASP A 81 -30.11 32.67 -0.87
C ASP A 81 -28.68 32.22 -1.16
N GLY A 82 -28.38 31.94 -2.41
CA GLY A 82 -27.02 31.54 -2.86
C GLY A 82 -26.81 30.03 -2.91
N VAL A 83 -27.61 29.19 -2.25
CA VAL A 83 -27.52 27.72 -2.30
C VAL A 83 -28.58 27.15 -3.21
N SER A 84 -28.17 26.41 -4.24
CA SER A 84 -29.10 25.78 -5.18
C SER A 84 -29.59 24.43 -4.65
N THR A 85 -30.87 24.12 -4.89
CA THR A 85 -31.46 22.82 -4.47
C THR A 85 -30.94 21.63 -5.27
N ASP A 86 -30.23 21.84 -6.37
CA ASP A 86 -29.56 20.80 -7.15
C ASP A 86 -28.11 20.52 -6.70
N GLU A 87 -27.60 21.32 -5.76
CA GLU A 87 -26.31 21.04 -5.12
C GLU A 87 -26.34 19.71 -4.38
N ARG A 88 -25.20 19.05 -4.38
CA ARG A 88 -25.02 17.74 -3.78
C ARG A 88 -24.30 17.87 -2.44
N LEU A 89 -24.88 17.30 -1.39
CA LEU A 89 -24.25 17.28 -0.07
C LEU A 89 -23.17 16.18 -0.03
N VAL A 90 -21.94 16.57 0.16
CA VAL A 90 -20.75 15.71 0.17
C VAL A 90 -20.41 15.25 1.59
N SER A 91 -20.33 16.19 2.54
CA SER A 91 -19.99 15.86 3.93
C SER A 91 -20.63 16.79 4.95
N ILE A 92 -20.67 16.29 6.21
CA ILE A 92 -21.07 17.04 7.40
C ILE A 92 -19.96 16.89 8.43
N HIS A 93 -19.32 17.98 8.83
CA HIS A 93 -18.35 18.01 9.91
C HIS A 93 -18.99 18.61 11.15
N VAL A 94 -18.68 18.05 12.31
CA VAL A 94 -19.11 18.54 13.62
C VAL A 94 -17.88 18.64 14.51
N GLU A 95 -17.63 19.80 15.06
CA GLU A 95 -16.48 20.04 15.92
C GLU A 95 -16.79 20.99 17.07
N GLU A 96 -15.87 21.08 18.01
CA GLU A 96 -15.91 22.11 19.06
C GLU A 96 -15.49 23.45 18.44
N PRO A 97 -16.22 24.59 18.73
CA PRO A 97 -15.81 25.89 18.24
C PRO A 97 -14.39 26.27 18.69
N GLU A 98 -13.60 26.89 17.83
CA GLU A 98 -12.22 27.33 18.14
C GLU A 98 -12.13 28.25 19.37
N GLU A 99 -13.20 28.99 19.67
CA GLU A 99 -13.27 29.92 20.82
C GLU A 99 -13.63 29.22 22.12
N SER A 100 -13.79 27.91 22.11
CA SER A 100 -14.10 27.11 23.29
C SER A 100 -12.91 27.12 24.26
N ASP A 101 -13.20 26.87 25.55
CA ASP A 101 -12.15 26.82 26.57
C ASP A 101 -11.35 25.50 26.57
N GLY A 102 -11.55 24.66 25.56
CA GLY A 102 -10.86 23.36 25.36
C GLY A 102 -11.19 22.31 26.44
N LYS A 103 -12.33 22.45 27.10
CA LYS A 103 -12.75 21.54 28.19
C LYS A 103 -13.81 20.52 27.77
N ALA A 104 -14.24 20.52 26.50
CA ALA A 104 -15.16 19.51 26.03
C ALA A 104 -14.52 18.11 26.12
N GLU A 105 -15.29 17.12 26.58
CA GLU A 105 -14.86 15.75 26.56
C GLU A 105 -14.83 15.24 25.10
N PRO A 106 -13.79 14.48 24.67
CA PRO A 106 -13.71 13.92 23.33
C PRO A 106 -14.91 13.01 23.00
N TRP A 107 -15.42 13.09 21.76
CA TRP A 107 -16.56 12.28 21.32
C TRP A 107 -16.28 11.35 20.14
N ALA A 108 -15.08 11.41 19.58
CA ALA A 108 -14.59 10.50 18.53
C ALA A 108 -13.12 10.13 18.76
N GLY A 109 -12.60 9.12 18.06
CA GLY A 109 -11.25 8.58 18.24
C GLY A 109 -11.22 7.30 19.07
N GLU A 110 -10.10 7.07 19.75
CA GLU A 110 -9.88 5.85 20.52
C GLU A 110 -10.39 6.00 21.97
N PHE A 111 -11.09 4.97 22.43
CA PHE A 111 -11.66 4.87 23.77
C PHE A 111 -11.37 3.48 24.38
N THR A 112 -11.55 3.38 25.69
CA THR A 112 -11.65 2.09 26.38
C THR A 112 -13.05 1.90 26.96
N MET A 113 -13.51 0.67 26.94
CA MET A 113 -14.80 0.25 27.50
C MET A 113 -14.59 -0.80 28.59
N ASN A 114 -15.19 -0.60 29.74
CA ASN A 114 -15.13 -1.55 30.85
C ASN A 114 -16.36 -2.48 30.82
N LEU A 115 -16.16 -3.75 30.44
CA LEU A 115 -17.22 -4.76 30.41
C LEU A 115 -17.72 -5.17 31.82
N THR A 116 -16.95 -4.89 32.87
CA THR A 116 -17.35 -5.19 34.26
C THR A 116 -18.16 -4.05 34.88
N ASP A 117 -18.08 -2.84 34.27
CA ASP A 117 -18.85 -1.66 34.69
C ASP A 117 -19.23 -0.83 33.44
N LEU A 118 -20.31 -1.25 32.78
CA LEU A 118 -20.80 -0.57 31.60
C LEU A 118 -21.40 0.81 31.88
N ASP A 119 -21.71 1.13 33.12
CA ASP A 119 -22.25 2.44 33.48
C ASP A 119 -21.17 3.52 33.54
N ALA A 120 -19.92 3.11 33.62
CA ALA A 120 -18.77 4.02 33.44
C ALA A 120 -18.69 4.63 32.02
N GLY A 121 -19.37 4.02 31.03
CA GLY A 121 -19.38 4.51 29.65
C GLY A 121 -18.08 4.20 28.88
N LEU A 122 -17.74 5.09 27.93
CA LEU A 122 -16.50 5.05 27.16
C LEU A 122 -15.52 6.05 27.77
N ALA A 123 -14.30 5.60 28.08
CA ALA A 123 -13.23 6.45 28.59
C ALA A 123 -12.26 6.80 27.43
N PRO A 124 -12.02 8.10 27.14
CA PRO A 124 -11.13 8.51 26.06
C PRO A 124 -9.68 8.09 26.33
N VAL A 125 -8.94 7.75 25.28
CA VAL A 125 -7.51 7.51 25.32
C VAL A 125 -6.79 8.86 25.09
N ASP A 126 -5.91 9.22 26.02
CA ASP A 126 -5.20 10.51 25.99
C ASP A 126 -4.41 10.70 24.69
N GLY A 127 -4.70 11.79 23.99
CA GLY A 127 -4.03 12.17 22.73
C GLY A 127 -4.55 11.43 21.48
N GLU A 128 -5.47 10.47 21.63
CA GLU A 128 -6.03 9.68 20.52
C GLU A 128 -7.55 9.88 20.35
N ALA A 129 -8.18 10.60 21.27
CA ALA A 129 -9.59 10.97 21.18
C ALA A 129 -9.73 12.48 20.94
N VAL A 130 -10.72 12.88 20.15
CA VAL A 130 -10.90 14.25 19.65
C VAL A 130 -12.34 14.74 19.83
N THR A 131 -12.51 16.07 19.76
CA THR A 131 -13.80 16.77 19.84
C THR A 131 -14.33 17.15 18.45
N GLY A 132 -14.20 16.22 17.50
CA GLY A 132 -14.66 16.43 16.12
C GLY A 132 -14.87 15.12 15.38
N LEU A 133 -15.74 15.13 14.39
CA LEU A 133 -15.94 14.03 13.45
C LEU A 133 -16.46 14.54 12.10
N ALA A 134 -16.27 13.75 11.05
CA ALA A 134 -16.83 13.93 9.73
C ALA A 134 -17.79 12.80 9.36
N VAL A 135 -18.88 13.15 8.67
CA VAL A 135 -19.79 12.19 8.03
C VAL A 135 -19.73 12.43 6.53
N ASN A 136 -19.15 11.50 5.80
CA ASN A 136 -19.03 11.53 4.35
C ASN A 136 -20.23 10.83 3.71
N LEU A 137 -20.92 11.50 2.79
CA LEU A 137 -22.11 10.97 2.12
C LEU A 137 -21.72 10.40 0.75
N THR A 138 -21.56 9.10 0.65
CA THR A 138 -21.09 8.42 -0.58
C THR A 138 -22.05 8.50 -1.76
N ASP A 139 -23.36 8.71 -1.50
CA ASP A 139 -24.37 8.88 -2.54
C ASP A 139 -24.53 10.34 -2.98
N GLU A 140 -23.86 11.28 -2.30
CA GLU A 140 -23.92 12.73 -2.53
C GLU A 140 -25.34 13.22 -2.92
N PRO A 141 -26.30 13.13 -2.02
CA PRO A 141 -27.69 13.43 -2.34
C PRO A 141 -27.87 14.91 -2.66
N ALA A 142 -28.70 15.21 -3.68
CA ALA A 142 -29.06 16.59 -4.00
C ALA A 142 -29.94 17.21 -2.90
N LEU A 143 -29.75 18.53 -2.65
CA LEU A 143 -30.47 19.31 -1.65
C LEU A 143 -31.93 19.67 -2.11
N THR A 144 -32.53 18.83 -2.96
CA THR A 144 -33.92 19.03 -3.47
C THR A 144 -34.98 18.85 -2.40
N GLY A 145 -34.61 18.43 -1.21
CA GLY A 145 -35.46 18.20 -0.07
C GLY A 145 -34.64 17.99 1.19
N LYS A 146 -35.26 17.39 2.22
CA LYS A 146 -34.55 17.09 3.45
C LYS A 146 -33.61 15.89 3.27
N VAL A 147 -32.31 16.13 3.40
CA VAL A 147 -31.27 15.08 3.38
C VAL A 147 -31.03 14.59 4.80
N LYS A 148 -31.00 13.28 5.00
CA LYS A 148 -30.71 12.66 6.30
C LYS A 148 -29.38 11.93 6.26
N ALA A 149 -28.57 12.16 7.32
CA ALA A 149 -27.36 11.44 7.58
C ALA A 149 -27.26 11.11 9.08
N TYR A 150 -26.43 10.14 9.43
CA TYR A 150 -26.28 9.69 10.81
C TYR A 150 -24.82 9.55 11.17
N ALA A 151 -24.52 9.84 12.45
CA ALA A 151 -23.22 9.57 13.04
C ALA A 151 -23.35 8.91 14.39
N CYS A 152 -22.40 8.06 14.76
CA CYS A 152 -22.24 7.53 16.11
C CYS A 152 -21.16 8.33 16.83
N ILE A 153 -21.40 8.71 18.09
CA ILE A 153 -20.46 9.45 18.93
C ILE A 153 -20.42 8.90 20.34
N ALA A 154 -19.32 9.15 21.07
CA ALA A 154 -19.33 8.95 22.51
C ALA A 154 -20.35 9.89 23.17
N PRO A 155 -21.15 9.42 24.15
CA PRO A 155 -22.30 10.16 24.69
C PRO A 155 -21.89 11.21 25.73
N VAL A 156 -20.99 12.12 25.36
CA VAL A 156 -20.38 13.10 26.30
C VAL A 156 -20.89 14.52 26.13
N ILE A 157 -21.59 14.84 25.04
CA ILE A 157 -22.12 16.18 24.78
C ILE A 157 -23.23 16.51 25.81
N ARG A 158 -23.13 17.70 26.38
CA ARG A 158 -24.03 18.20 27.44
C ARG A 158 -24.97 19.30 26.92
N SER A 159 -26.12 19.45 27.58
CA SER A 159 -27.04 20.54 27.31
C SER A 159 -26.36 21.91 27.46
N GLY A 160 -26.57 22.78 26.47
CA GLY A 160 -25.94 24.09 26.40
C GLY A 160 -24.57 24.13 25.70
N GLN A 161 -23.98 22.96 25.39
CA GLN A 161 -22.73 22.90 24.64
C GLN A 161 -22.98 23.37 23.20
N VAL A 162 -22.10 24.23 22.70
CA VAL A 162 -22.14 24.73 21.32
C VAL A 162 -21.29 23.82 20.43
N LEU A 163 -21.86 23.45 19.30
CA LEU A 163 -21.20 22.67 18.25
C LEU A 163 -21.02 23.54 17.02
N GLN A 164 -19.87 23.53 16.42
CA GLN A 164 -19.61 24.10 15.10
C GLN A 164 -19.93 23.04 14.06
N ILE A 165 -20.74 23.37 13.07
CA ILE A 165 -21.12 22.47 11.99
C ILE A 165 -20.70 23.08 10.65
N HIS A 166 -20.02 22.25 9.83
CA HIS A 166 -19.65 22.59 8.48
C HIS A 166 -20.31 21.59 7.53
N LEU A 167 -21.07 22.08 6.56
CA LEU A 167 -21.59 21.30 5.46
C LEU A 167 -20.74 21.60 4.23
N ALA A 168 -20.23 20.58 3.58
CA ALA A 168 -19.63 20.71 2.27
C ALA A 168 -20.63 20.23 1.21
N THR A 169 -20.89 21.07 0.21
CA THR A 169 -21.57 20.68 -1.02
C THR A 169 -20.56 20.60 -2.16
N ASP A 170 -21.00 20.22 -3.35
CA ASP A 170 -20.18 20.29 -4.57
C ASP A 170 -19.88 21.72 -5.02
N LYS A 171 -20.43 22.75 -4.36
CA LYS A 171 -20.24 24.17 -4.73
C LYS A 171 -19.92 25.09 -3.55
N HIS A 172 -20.40 24.77 -2.35
CA HIS A 172 -20.30 25.67 -1.20
C HIS A 172 -19.84 24.95 0.06
N ARG A 173 -19.13 25.68 0.93
CA ARG A 173 -18.95 25.35 2.33
C ARG A 173 -19.89 26.20 3.16
N ILE A 174 -20.73 25.58 3.97
CA ILE A 174 -21.74 26.24 4.79
C ILE A 174 -21.43 25.98 6.26
N SER A 175 -21.10 27.00 7.00
CA SER A 175 -20.69 26.88 8.41
C SER A 175 -21.68 27.60 9.32
N PHE A 176 -22.06 26.97 10.43
CA PHE A 176 -22.96 27.56 11.44
C PHE A 176 -22.84 26.84 12.79
N ARG A 177 -23.45 27.43 13.83
CA ARG A 177 -23.40 26.89 15.19
C ARG A 177 -24.76 26.34 15.63
N VAL A 178 -24.71 25.25 16.39
CA VAL A 178 -25.89 24.61 16.99
C VAL A 178 -25.62 24.37 18.47
N THR A 179 -26.60 24.71 19.29
CA THR A 179 -26.52 24.43 20.74
C THR A 179 -27.27 23.17 21.11
N ALA A 180 -26.60 22.24 21.78
CA ALA A 180 -27.22 21.01 22.29
C ALA A 180 -28.31 21.34 23.32
N ARG A 181 -29.52 20.82 23.11
CA ARG A 181 -30.68 21.11 23.96
C ARG A 181 -30.80 20.19 25.17
N GLN A 182 -30.08 19.10 25.18
CA GLN A 182 -30.10 18.09 26.24
C GLN A 182 -28.79 17.31 26.25
N ASP A 183 -28.50 16.63 27.36
CA ASP A 183 -27.40 15.70 27.46
C ASP A 183 -27.62 14.50 26.54
N LEU A 184 -26.55 14.01 25.92
CA LEU A 184 -26.60 12.78 25.12
C LEU A 184 -26.34 11.58 26.04
N ALA A 185 -27.07 10.50 25.81
CA ALA A 185 -26.94 9.25 26.54
C ALA A 185 -26.69 8.08 25.56
N ALA A 186 -25.96 7.08 26.02
CA ALA A 186 -25.72 5.86 25.25
C ALA A 186 -27.05 5.20 24.82
N GLY A 187 -27.14 4.81 23.57
CA GLY A 187 -28.34 4.25 22.96
C GLY A 187 -29.41 5.29 22.56
N GLY A 188 -29.21 6.56 22.87
CA GLY A 188 -30.08 7.65 22.41
C GLY A 188 -29.87 7.97 20.94
N CYS A 189 -30.95 8.39 20.25
CA CYS A 189 -30.89 8.94 18.90
C CYS A 189 -31.40 10.38 18.97
N TYR A 190 -30.58 11.33 18.53
CA TYR A 190 -30.80 12.76 18.70
C TYR A 190 -30.92 13.45 17.36
N ASP A 191 -32.04 14.15 17.16
CA ASP A 191 -32.29 14.94 15.96
C ASP A 191 -31.51 16.24 15.99
N ILE A 192 -30.74 16.46 14.94
CA ILE A 192 -30.01 17.70 14.68
C ILE A 192 -30.63 18.30 13.40
N PRO A 193 -31.73 19.08 13.53
CA PRO A 193 -32.30 19.73 12.37
C PRO A 193 -31.45 20.88 11.91
N LEU A 194 -30.93 20.80 10.70
CA LEU A 194 -30.10 21.80 10.05
C LEU A 194 -30.91 22.55 9.01
N HIS A 195 -31.83 23.41 9.49
CA HIS A 195 -32.69 24.29 8.64
C HIS A 195 -31.89 25.56 8.31
N LEU A 196 -31.20 25.56 7.19
CA LEU A 196 -30.26 26.64 6.82
C LEU A 196 -30.99 27.98 6.64
N ALA A 197 -32.23 28.00 6.13
CA ALA A 197 -33.02 29.22 5.98
C ALA A 197 -33.42 29.86 7.32
N ALA A 198 -33.41 29.09 8.42
CA ALA A 198 -33.72 29.59 9.77
C ALA A 198 -32.46 30.04 10.53
N ALA A 199 -31.27 29.74 10.00
CA ALA A 199 -30.01 30.19 10.55
C ALA A 199 -29.73 31.62 10.11
N THR A 200 -29.90 32.58 11.00
CA THR A 200 -29.57 33.97 10.70
C THR A 200 -28.09 34.24 10.95
N VAL A 201 -27.48 35.05 10.09
CA VAL A 201 -26.06 35.43 10.17
C VAL A 201 -25.71 36.03 11.55
N GLU A 202 -26.65 36.72 12.20
CA GLU A 202 -26.42 37.39 13.48
C GLU A 202 -26.49 36.48 14.72
N GLU A 203 -27.30 35.40 14.69
CA GLU A 203 -27.50 34.55 15.87
C GLU A 203 -26.66 33.26 15.84
N ASN A 204 -26.38 32.73 14.64
CA ASN A 204 -25.74 31.41 14.48
C ASN A 204 -24.44 31.46 13.68
N GLY A 205 -23.96 32.66 13.27
CA GLY A 205 -22.70 32.82 12.52
C GLY A 205 -22.72 32.07 11.19
N LEU A 206 -23.88 32.03 10.50
CA LEU A 206 -23.99 31.38 9.19
C LEU A 206 -23.06 32.05 8.18
N THR A 207 -22.13 31.30 7.63
CA THR A 207 -21.29 31.73 6.50
C THR A 207 -21.50 30.77 5.33
N ILE A 208 -21.53 31.34 4.12
CA ILE A 208 -21.60 30.56 2.88
C ILE A 208 -20.41 31.02 2.04
N GLU A 209 -19.54 30.10 1.75
CA GLU A 209 -18.33 30.32 0.95
C GLU A 209 -18.40 29.47 -0.31
N ASP A 210 -18.15 30.10 -1.48
CA ASP A 210 -18.04 29.38 -2.73
C ASP A 210 -16.86 28.41 -2.65
N ILE A 211 -17.09 27.14 -2.96
CA ILE A 211 -16.01 26.21 -3.26
C ILE A 211 -15.72 26.40 -4.74
N THR A 212 -14.67 27.13 -5.05
CA THR A 212 -14.17 27.25 -6.43
C THR A 212 -13.65 25.91 -6.86
N ALA A 213 -14.24 25.34 -7.92
CA ALA A 213 -13.73 24.11 -8.51
C ALA A 213 -12.25 24.29 -8.86
N GLY A 214 -11.37 23.60 -8.15
CA GLY A 214 -9.93 23.70 -8.28
C GLY A 214 -9.15 23.94 -6.98
N GLU A 215 -9.83 24.15 -5.86
CA GLU A 215 -9.17 24.42 -4.57
C GLU A 215 -8.87 23.16 -3.73
N GLU A 216 -9.44 22.00 -4.04
CA GLU A 216 -9.05 20.77 -3.33
C GLU A 216 -7.57 20.45 -3.60
N PRO A 217 -6.77 20.26 -2.53
CA PRO A 217 -5.35 19.95 -2.69
C PRO A 217 -5.17 18.53 -3.23
N GLU A 218 -4.79 18.40 -4.50
CA GLU A 218 -4.62 17.10 -5.15
C GLU A 218 -3.28 16.94 -5.83
N ILE A 219 -2.77 15.71 -5.80
CA ILE A 219 -1.74 15.25 -6.74
C ILE A 219 -2.45 14.66 -7.94
N LEU A 220 -2.33 15.31 -9.09
CA LEU A 220 -3.00 14.94 -10.35
C LEU A 220 -2.21 13.88 -11.12
N SER A 221 -0.88 13.88 -10.98
CA SER A 221 0.00 12.87 -11.56
C SER A 221 1.24 12.70 -10.70
N PHE A 222 1.81 11.50 -10.68
CA PHE A 222 3.04 11.20 -9.98
C PHE A 222 3.84 10.12 -10.72
N GLY A 223 5.15 10.32 -10.84
CA GLY A 223 5.98 9.35 -11.53
C GLY A 223 7.48 9.68 -11.42
N PHE A 224 8.29 8.91 -12.12
CA PHE A 224 9.74 9.04 -12.13
C PHE A 224 10.25 9.09 -13.56
N GLU A 225 10.70 10.26 -14.00
CA GLU A 225 11.32 10.42 -15.30
C GLU A 225 12.72 9.77 -15.35
N ALA A 226 13.00 9.01 -16.39
CA ALA A 226 14.31 8.39 -16.59
C ALA A 226 15.44 9.42 -16.73
N ALA A 227 15.14 10.58 -17.34
CA ALA A 227 16.10 11.67 -17.51
C ALA A 227 16.60 12.26 -16.19
N ARG A 228 15.73 12.27 -15.14
CA ARG A 228 16.04 12.79 -13.79
C ARG A 228 16.60 11.72 -12.87
N ASN A 229 16.33 10.46 -13.15
CA ASN A 229 16.72 9.30 -12.34
C ASN A 229 17.69 8.39 -13.11
N LYS A 230 18.73 8.98 -13.74
CA LYS A 230 19.69 8.25 -14.59
C LYS A 230 20.31 7.06 -13.87
N GLY A 231 20.26 5.90 -14.52
CA GLY A 231 20.80 4.65 -13.99
C GLY A 231 19.89 3.94 -12.95
N LYS A 232 18.86 4.60 -12.46
CA LYS A 232 17.86 4.04 -11.51
C LYS A 232 16.54 3.74 -12.20
N ILE A 233 16.00 4.70 -12.94
CA ILE A 233 14.85 4.52 -13.81
C ILE A 233 15.36 4.37 -15.26
N LEU A 234 15.02 3.25 -15.87
CA LEU A 234 15.51 2.91 -17.20
C LEU A 234 14.67 3.60 -18.26
N ALA A 235 15.36 4.21 -19.26
CA ALA A 235 14.73 4.81 -20.43
C ALA A 235 14.43 3.78 -21.54
N ARG A 236 14.71 2.50 -21.30
CA ARG A 236 14.65 1.46 -22.32
C ARG A 236 14.18 0.14 -21.72
N GLU A 237 13.29 -0.52 -22.43
CA GLU A 237 12.81 -1.86 -22.06
C GLU A 237 12.73 -2.80 -23.26
N ALA A 238 12.88 -4.09 -23.02
CA ALA A 238 12.70 -5.11 -24.03
C ALA A 238 11.21 -5.38 -24.25
N TYR A 239 10.83 -5.40 -25.53
CA TYR A 239 9.50 -5.79 -25.98
C TYR A 239 9.57 -7.07 -26.81
N TYR A 240 8.72 -8.04 -26.48
CA TYR A 240 8.66 -9.35 -27.15
C TYR A 240 7.35 -9.48 -27.92
N ASP A 241 7.42 -9.56 -29.23
CA ASP A 241 6.24 -9.73 -30.11
C ASP A 241 5.93 -11.19 -30.48
N GLY A 242 6.53 -12.13 -29.75
CA GLY A 242 6.39 -13.57 -30.00
C GLY A 242 7.39 -14.15 -31.01
N SER A 243 7.86 -13.36 -31.95
CA SER A 243 8.82 -13.78 -33.02
C SER A 243 10.20 -13.20 -32.81
N LYS A 244 10.29 -11.99 -32.31
CA LYS A 244 11.54 -11.24 -32.11
C LYS A 244 11.51 -10.39 -30.84
N THR A 245 12.68 -9.93 -30.46
CA THR A 245 12.87 -8.95 -29.39
C THR A 245 13.20 -7.61 -30.00
N THR A 246 12.53 -6.56 -29.55
CA THR A 246 12.86 -5.15 -29.88
C THR A 246 13.12 -4.40 -28.58
N VAL A 247 13.76 -3.25 -28.68
CA VAL A 247 13.93 -2.32 -27.56
C VAL A 247 13.09 -1.09 -27.86
N ARG A 248 12.26 -0.71 -26.91
CA ARG A 248 11.49 0.52 -26.99
C ARG A 248 11.99 1.52 -25.94
N SER A 249 11.92 2.79 -26.30
CA SER A 249 12.19 3.88 -25.38
C SER A 249 10.96 4.15 -24.52
N VAL A 250 11.20 4.46 -23.26
CA VAL A 250 10.20 4.92 -22.30
C VAL A 250 10.68 6.20 -21.64
N THR A 251 9.77 7.12 -21.34
CA THR A 251 10.13 8.41 -20.71
C THR A 251 10.38 8.27 -19.21
N GLY A 252 9.76 7.27 -18.57
CA GLY A 252 9.84 7.01 -17.14
C GLY A 252 8.82 5.97 -16.70
N GLN A 253 8.51 6.00 -15.43
CA GLN A 253 7.51 5.15 -14.78
C GLN A 253 6.46 6.04 -14.12
N GLU A 254 5.21 5.89 -14.52
CA GLU A 254 4.08 6.55 -13.91
C GLU A 254 3.51 5.65 -12.82
N LEU A 255 3.10 6.26 -11.70
CA LEU A 255 2.44 5.59 -10.60
C LEU A 255 0.94 5.86 -10.65
N THR A 256 0.17 4.91 -10.14
CA THR A 256 -1.28 5.10 -9.98
C THR A 256 -1.53 6.03 -8.82
N VAL A 257 -2.22 7.12 -9.09
CA VAL A 257 -2.74 8.06 -8.09
C VAL A 257 -4.20 7.68 -7.84
N THR A 258 -4.54 7.45 -6.60
CA THR A 258 -5.92 7.16 -6.18
C THR A 258 -6.32 8.20 -5.15
N THR A 259 -7.35 8.95 -5.46
CA THR A 259 -7.95 9.95 -4.59
C THR A 259 -9.44 9.65 -4.51
N GLU A 260 -9.97 9.59 -3.31
CA GLU A 260 -11.41 9.50 -3.07
C GLU A 260 -11.91 10.89 -2.70
N GLU A 261 -13.00 11.33 -3.31
CA GLU A 261 -13.59 12.64 -3.06
C GLU A 261 -14.02 12.75 -1.59
N GLY A 262 -13.65 13.86 -0.94
CA GLY A 262 -13.90 14.08 0.49
C GLY A 262 -12.99 13.29 1.45
N ASN A 263 -12.11 12.42 0.97
CA ASN A 263 -11.11 11.74 1.80
C ASN A 263 -9.85 12.60 1.93
N PRO A 264 -9.40 12.97 3.15
CA PRO A 264 -8.17 13.73 3.35
C PRO A 264 -6.91 12.95 3.04
N GLN A 265 -7.02 11.66 2.75
CA GLN A 265 -5.92 10.78 2.38
C GLN A 265 -6.08 10.26 0.95
N GLY A 266 -4.98 10.28 0.20
CA GLY A 266 -4.86 9.65 -1.08
C GLY A 266 -3.72 8.62 -1.08
N GLU A 267 -3.74 7.72 -2.04
CA GLU A 267 -2.69 6.72 -2.25
C GLU A 267 -2.02 6.89 -3.59
N ILE A 268 -0.70 6.72 -3.61
CA ILE A 268 0.09 6.68 -4.84
C ILE A 268 0.92 5.41 -4.82
N SER A 269 0.72 4.53 -5.78
CA SER A 269 1.42 3.26 -5.77
C SER A 269 1.89 2.81 -7.15
N GLY A 270 3.00 2.06 -7.15
CA GLY A 270 3.50 1.44 -8.36
C GLY A 270 4.60 0.41 -8.11
N CYS A 271 4.73 -0.52 -9.06
CA CYS A 271 5.77 -1.54 -9.03
C CYS A 271 6.73 -1.31 -10.21
N ILE A 272 8.00 -1.08 -9.88
CA ILE A 272 9.08 -0.94 -10.86
C ILE A 272 9.96 -2.21 -10.76
N PRO A 273 9.76 -3.20 -11.63
CA PRO A 273 10.29 -4.55 -11.45
C PRO A 273 11.79 -4.65 -11.17
N TYR A 274 12.57 -3.80 -11.80
CA TYR A 274 14.04 -3.79 -11.75
C TYR A 274 14.63 -2.79 -10.76
N LEU A 275 13.79 -2.14 -9.92
CA LEU A 275 14.29 -1.10 -9.02
C LEU A 275 15.17 -1.69 -7.93
N TYR A 276 16.39 -1.14 -7.81
CA TYR A 276 17.36 -1.51 -6.77
C TYR A 276 17.94 -0.30 -6.03
N ASP A 277 17.71 0.91 -6.50
CA ASP A 277 18.04 2.15 -5.80
C ASP A 277 16.76 2.97 -5.65
N PHE A 278 16.26 3.05 -4.43
CA PHE A 278 14.99 3.67 -4.09
C PHE A 278 15.10 5.18 -3.80
N THR A 279 16.30 5.76 -3.86
CA THR A 279 16.47 7.21 -3.76
C THR A 279 16.16 7.85 -5.10
N LEU A 280 14.94 8.36 -5.27
CA LEU A 280 14.41 8.83 -6.55
C LEU A 280 13.97 10.29 -6.47
N VAL A 281 14.01 10.95 -7.62
CA VAL A 281 13.48 12.30 -7.84
C VAL A 281 12.12 12.16 -8.55
N PRO A 282 10.99 12.34 -7.86
CA PRO A 282 9.69 12.25 -8.49
C PRO A 282 9.37 13.49 -9.32
N THR A 283 8.54 13.29 -10.34
CA THR A 283 7.83 14.34 -11.06
C THR A 283 6.34 14.21 -10.77
N PHE A 284 5.72 15.30 -10.39
CA PHE A 284 4.30 15.33 -10.07
C PHE A 284 3.67 16.64 -10.53
N THR A 285 2.38 16.60 -10.77
CA THR A 285 1.53 17.77 -10.98
C THR A 285 0.49 17.82 -9.88
N VAL A 286 0.14 19.01 -9.46
CA VAL A 286 -0.81 19.26 -8.38
C VAL A 286 -1.84 20.29 -8.81
N THR A 287 -2.89 20.45 -8.02
CA THR A 287 -3.86 21.57 -8.12
C THR A 287 -3.12 22.90 -8.25
N GLU A 288 -3.63 23.79 -9.07
CA GLU A 288 -3.03 25.10 -9.32
C GLU A 288 -2.88 25.89 -7.99
N GLY A 289 -1.69 26.43 -7.77
CA GLY A 289 -1.37 27.18 -6.56
C GLY A 289 -1.10 26.32 -5.31
N ALA A 290 -1.20 24.99 -5.39
CA ALA A 290 -0.90 24.12 -4.26
C ALA A 290 0.60 24.05 -3.95
N THR A 291 0.92 23.93 -2.66
CA THR A 291 2.26 23.61 -2.16
C THR A 291 2.33 22.15 -1.74
N VAL A 292 3.52 21.54 -1.85
CA VAL A 292 3.76 20.13 -1.51
C VAL A 292 4.88 20.04 -0.50
N THR A 293 4.68 19.27 0.56
CA THR A 293 5.72 19.02 1.57
C THR A 293 5.88 17.51 1.87
N VAL A 294 7.06 17.13 2.35
CA VAL A 294 7.35 15.84 2.98
C VAL A 294 8.02 16.14 4.30
N ASP A 295 7.49 15.64 5.40
CA ASP A 295 7.96 15.93 6.76
C ASP A 295 8.11 17.44 7.01
N GLY A 296 7.20 18.26 6.47
CA GLY A 296 7.23 19.73 6.55
C GLY A 296 8.24 20.42 5.63
N ALA A 297 9.08 19.70 4.90
CA ALA A 297 10.02 20.24 3.94
C ALA A 297 9.39 20.38 2.55
N GLU A 298 9.44 21.57 1.95
CA GLU A 298 8.88 21.83 0.62
C GLU A 298 9.50 20.95 -0.46
N GLN A 299 8.65 20.42 -1.34
CA GLN A 299 9.01 19.54 -2.43
C GLN A 299 8.82 20.22 -3.77
N THR A 300 9.86 20.19 -4.58
CA THR A 300 9.81 20.69 -5.96
C THR A 300 9.82 19.51 -6.94
N SER A 301 8.76 19.40 -7.75
CA SER A 301 8.62 18.39 -8.79
C SER A 301 9.84 18.34 -9.72
N GLY A 302 10.40 17.15 -9.89
CA GLY A 302 11.58 16.90 -10.72
C GLY A 302 12.92 17.40 -10.13
N VAL A 303 12.94 17.81 -8.84
CA VAL A 303 14.15 18.33 -8.16
C VAL A 303 14.39 17.63 -6.82
N SER A 304 13.38 17.60 -5.94
CA SER A 304 13.53 17.05 -4.59
C SER A 304 13.60 15.54 -4.61
N ALA A 305 14.69 14.95 -4.10
CA ALA A 305 14.85 13.50 -4.00
C ALA A 305 14.30 12.97 -2.68
N GLN A 306 13.69 11.77 -2.73
CA GLN A 306 13.20 11.06 -1.55
C GLN A 306 13.64 9.59 -1.58
N ASP A 307 13.71 8.96 -0.40
CA ASP A 307 14.00 7.53 -0.26
C ASP A 307 12.70 6.73 -0.11
N PHE A 308 12.31 6.03 -1.17
CA PHE A 308 11.09 5.23 -1.24
C PHE A 308 11.27 3.78 -0.78
N ARG A 309 12.30 3.44 -0.01
CA ARG A 309 12.41 2.11 0.64
C ARG A 309 11.30 1.85 1.64
N SER A 310 10.72 2.89 2.18
CA SER A 310 9.48 2.87 2.97
C SER A 310 8.48 3.83 2.34
N PRO A 311 7.18 3.70 2.60
CA PRO A 311 6.20 4.67 2.15
C PRO A 311 6.56 6.10 2.58
N VAL A 312 6.36 7.07 1.70
CA VAL A 312 6.63 8.50 1.92
C VAL A 312 5.34 9.28 1.82
N THR A 313 5.02 10.07 2.84
CA THR A 313 3.81 10.89 2.84
C THR A 313 4.11 12.26 2.23
N TYR A 314 3.35 12.61 1.20
CA TYR A 314 3.34 13.92 0.54
C TYR A 314 2.10 14.68 0.99
N THR A 315 2.28 15.78 1.70
CA THR A 315 1.18 16.67 2.08
C THR A 315 1.03 17.77 1.05
N VAL A 316 -0.13 17.85 0.43
CA VAL A 316 -0.49 18.89 -0.54
C VAL A 316 -1.41 19.88 0.16
N THR A 317 -1.13 21.18 0.03
CA THR A 317 -1.91 22.25 0.66
C THR A 317 -2.33 23.27 -0.39
N ALA A 318 -3.63 23.55 -0.46
CA ALA A 318 -4.23 24.59 -1.28
C ALA A 318 -5.46 25.17 -0.59
N GLY A 319 -5.73 26.46 -0.74
CA GLY A 319 -6.95 27.11 -0.20
C GLY A 319 -7.15 26.95 1.31
N GLY A 320 -6.07 26.74 2.09
CA GLY A 320 -6.16 26.49 3.54
C GLY A 320 -6.53 25.04 3.90
N MET A 321 -6.71 24.17 2.93
CA MET A 321 -6.93 22.71 3.11
C MET A 321 -5.65 21.95 2.85
N SER A 322 -5.53 20.76 3.45
CA SER A 322 -4.41 19.84 3.21
C SER A 322 -4.91 18.43 2.96
N ARG A 323 -4.21 17.71 2.08
CA ARG A 323 -4.43 16.29 1.80
C ARG A 323 -3.12 15.55 1.79
N ASP A 324 -3.08 14.41 2.46
CA ASP A 324 -1.91 13.54 2.51
C ASP A 324 -1.99 12.44 1.47
N TYR A 325 -0.89 12.20 0.76
CA TYR A 325 -0.74 11.09 -0.19
C TYR A 325 0.37 10.16 0.28
N VAL A 326 0.02 8.92 0.58
CA VAL A 326 1.01 7.88 0.92
C VAL A 326 1.56 7.28 -0.36
N VAL A 327 2.82 7.59 -0.66
CA VAL A 327 3.52 7.09 -1.85
C VAL A 327 4.25 5.79 -1.55
N THR A 328 3.82 4.70 -2.18
CA THR A 328 4.41 3.37 -2.03
C THR A 328 5.03 2.90 -3.35
N VAL A 329 6.34 2.74 -3.37
CA VAL A 329 7.10 2.23 -4.52
C VAL A 329 7.63 0.85 -4.20
N THR A 330 7.29 -0.13 -5.03
CA THR A 330 7.74 -1.51 -4.86
C THR A 330 8.54 -1.99 -6.07
N ASN A 331 9.25 -3.08 -5.88
CA ASN A 331 9.77 -3.90 -6.98
C ASN A 331 9.18 -5.33 -6.91
N THR A 332 9.63 -6.25 -7.76
CA THR A 332 9.14 -7.64 -7.73
C THR A 332 9.58 -8.43 -6.49
N GLY A 333 10.42 -7.88 -5.62
CA GLY A 333 11.06 -8.62 -4.53
C GLY A 333 12.16 -9.58 -5.00
N LEU A 334 12.40 -9.68 -6.29
CA LEU A 334 13.45 -10.52 -6.86
C LEU A 334 14.79 -9.78 -6.87
N PRO A 335 15.92 -10.51 -6.76
CA PRO A 335 17.23 -9.92 -7.00
C PRO A 335 17.33 -9.31 -8.39
N VAL A 336 17.97 -8.15 -8.52
CA VAL A 336 18.20 -7.47 -9.78
C VAL A 336 19.63 -7.72 -10.24
N VAL A 337 19.79 -8.38 -11.38
CA VAL A 337 21.09 -8.59 -12.03
C VAL A 337 21.30 -7.47 -13.05
N VAL A 338 22.31 -6.64 -12.79
CA VAL A 338 22.72 -5.56 -13.70
C VAL A 338 23.99 -5.99 -14.44
N MET A 339 23.90 -6.05 -15.76
CA MET A 339 25.03 -6.40 -16.61
C MET A 339 25.28 -5.30 -17.62
N THR A 340 26.55 -4.95 -17.79
CA THR A 340 26.99 -4.04 -18.84
C THR A 340 28.15 -4.67 -19.61
N GLY A 341 28.14 -4.52 -20.92
CA GLY A 341 29.19 -5.06 -21.73
C GLY A 341 29.08 -4.60 -23.17
N ASN A 342 30.23 -4.61 -23.81
CA ASN A 342 30.34 -4.37 -25.25
C ASN A 342 30.82 -5.66 -25.93
N SER A 343 30.08 -6.70 -25.66
CA SER A 343 30.40 -8.03 -26.17
C SER A 343 30.04 -8.11 -27.64
N GLY A 344 30.81 -7.43 -28.49
CA GLY A 344 30.73 -7.59 -29.93
C GLY A 344 30.69 -9.08 -30.31
N GLY A 345 29.61 -9.48 -30.97
CA GLY A 345 29.34 -10.88 -31.28
C GLY A 345 28.57 -11.00 -32.60
N SER A 346 28.18 -12.22 -32.95
CA SER A 346 27.49 -12.51 -34.21
C SER A 346 26.00 -12.76 -34.07
N VAL A 347 25.47 -12.78 -32.84
CA VAL A 347 24.06 -13.11 -32.60
C VAL A 347 23.29 -11.88 -32.15
N GLN A 348 22.29 -11.49 -32.92
CA GLN A 348 21.42 -10.37 -32.58
C GLN A 348 20.57 -10.68 -31.31
N PHE A 349 20.64 -9.79 -30.34
CA PHE A 349 19.77 -9.81 -29.16
C PHE A 349 19.54 -8.38 -28.65
N LEU A 350 18.32 -8.00 -28.42
CA LEU A 350 17.93 -6.62 -28.20
C LEU A 350 18.38 -5.74 -29.40
N ASP A 351 18.97 -4.59 -29.14
CA ASP A 351 19.57 -3.71 -30.15
C ASP A 351 21.11 -3.84 -30.24
N MET A 352 21.64 -4.94 -29.73
CA MET A 352 23.07 -5.27 -29.71
C MET A 352 23.34 -6.65 -30.28
N THR A 353 24.61 -6.97 -30.50
CA THR A 353 25.05 -8.35 -30.76
C THR A 353 25.72 -8.96 -29.55
N VAL A 354 25.47 -10.25 -29.32
CA VAL A 354 26.09 -11.02 -28.24
C VAL A 354 26.97 -12.12 -28.82
N PRO A 355 28.02 -12.56 -28.10
CA PRO A 355 28.88 -13.66 -28.53
C PRO A 355 28.08 -14.96 -28.70
N ALA A 356 28.36 -15.68 -29.79
CA ALA A 356 27.78 -17.00 -30.04
C ALA A 356 28.17 -17.99 -28.93
N LYS A 357 27.42 -19.07 -28.77
CA LYS A 357 27.68 -20.10 -27.74
C LYS A 357 29.05 -20.79 -27.87
N SER A 358 29.68 -20.74 -29.04
CA SER A 358 31.01 -21.27 -29.28
C SER A 358 32.13 -20.26 -29.03
N ALA A 359 31.81 -18.96 -28.87
CA ALA A 359 32.81 -17.94 -28.60
C ALA A 359 33.47 -18.09 -27.22
N ASP A 360 34.68 -17.61 -27.06
CA ASP A 360 35.34 -17.52 -25.78
C ASP A 360 34.74 -16.41 -24.92
N PHE A 361 34.94 -16.49 -23.61
CA PHE A 361 34.53 -15.42 -22.68
C PHE A 361 35.61 -14.35 -22.59
N THR A 362 35.23 -13.11 -22.78
CA THR A 362 36.18 -11.98 -22.83
C THR A 362 36.58 -11.45 -21.44
N GLU A 363 35.77 -11.57 -20.43
CA GLU A 363 35.98 -10.99 -19.07
C GLU A 363 36.09 -9.44 -19.05
N THR A 364 35.61 -8.77 -20.11
CA THR A 364 35.59 -7.30 -20.23
C THR A 364 34.26 -6.67 -19.83
N ASP A 365 33.24 -7.50 -19.66
CA ASP A 365 31.92 -7.09 -19.22
C ASP A 365 31.86 -6.90 -17.71
N ARG A 366 30.78 -6.28 -17.20
CA ARG A 366 30.55 -6.05 -15.80
C ARG A 366 29.26 -6.70 -15.36
N ILE A 367 29.21 -7.13 -14.10
CA ILE A 367 28.02 -7.64 -13.44
C ILE A 367 27.97 -7.17 -11.99
N ALA A 368 26.78 -6.75 -11.56
CA ALA A 368 26.43 -6.54 -10.16
C ALA A 368 25.08 -7.19 -9.86
N ILE A 369 24.81 -7.56 -8.61
CA ILE A 369 23.53 -8.10 -8.18
C ILE A 369 23.07 -7.36 -6.94
N TYR A 370 21.81 -6.97 -6.90
CA TYR A 370 21.19 -6.25 -5.80
C TYR A 370 20.02 -7.05 -5.23
N GLU A 371 19.94 -7.14 -3.90
CA GLU A 371 18.80 -7.68 -3.17
C GLU A 371 18.29 -6.59 -2.23
N ASN A 372 17.00 -6.23 -2.32
CA ASN A 372 16.37 -5.20 -1.50
C ASN A 372 17.18 -3.88 -1.43
N GLY A 373 17.69 -3.42 -2.55
CA GLY A 373 18.46 -2.18 -2.64
C GLY A 373 19.91 -2.27 -2.16
N VAL A 374 20.38 -3.46 -1.75
CA VAL A 374 21.76 -3.68 -1.29
C VAL A 374 22.49 -4.56 -2.29
N ALA A 375 23.75 -4.21 -2.61
CA ALA A 375 24.59 -5.05 -3.47
C ALA A 375 24.94 -6.36 -2.76
N SER A 376 24.35 -7.48 -3.17
CA SER A 376 24.73 -8.83 -2.75
C SER A 376 25.92 -9.37 -3.55
N LEU A 377 26.12 -8.85 -4.75
CA LEU A 377 27.36 -9.00 -5.51
C LEU A 377 27.81 -7.60 -5.96
N ALA A 378 28.91 -7.11 -5.39
CA ALA A 378 29.52 -5.86 -5.85
C ALA A 378 29.95 -5.97 -7.32
N GLU A 379 29.98 -4.85 -8.03
CA GLU A 379 30.37 -4.84 -9.43
C GLU A 379 31.74 -5.49 -9.65
N MET A 380 31.78 -6.43 -10.57
CA MET A 380 32.99 -7.13 -10.93
C MET A 380 33.06 -7.44 -12.43
N ASN A 381 34.26 -7.77 -12.91
CA ASN A 381 34.44 -8.22 -14.29
C ASN A 381 33.79 -9.59 -14.52
N CYS A 382 33.16 -9.73 -15.67
CA CYS A 382 32.65 -11.00 -16.16
C CYS A 382 32.76 -11.05 -17.69
N GLY A 383 32.39 -12.17 -18.25
CA GLY A 383 32.07 -12.30 -19.67
C GLY A 383 30.74 -13.05 -19.81
N PHE A 384 29.97 -12.74 -20.80
CA PHE A 384 28.76 -13.48 -21.11
C PHE A 384 28.66 -13.86 -22.58
N ARG A 385 27.92 -14.91 -22.86
CA ARG A 385 27.67 -15.38 -24.22
C ARG A 385 26.35 -16.13 -24.31
N LEU A 386 25.86 -16.31 -25.52
CA LEU A 386 24.68 -17.12 -25.78
C LEU A 386 24.86 -18.54 -25.23
N ARG A 387 23.78 -19.14 -24.77
CA ARG A 387 23.74 -20.57 -24.38
C ARG A 387 22.49 -21.25 -24.91
N GLY A 388 22.45 -22.58 -24.79
CA GLY A 388 21.32 -23.42 -25.17
C GLY A 388 21.45 -23.97 -26.60
N ASN A 389 20.60 -24.93 -26.91
CA ASN A 389 20.43 -25.48 -28.25
C ASN A 389 19.21 -24.84 -28.92
N SER A 390 18.04 -25.47 -28.85
CA SER A 390 16.78 -24.89 -29.37
C SER A 390 16.40 -23.57 -28.68
N THR A 391 16.65 -23.44 -27.38
CA THR A 391 16.31 -22.25 -26.59
C THR A 391 17.07 -20.98 -27.02
N SER A 392 18.22 -21.13 -27.68
CA SER A 392 18.96 -19.97 -28.23
C SER A 392 18.29 -19.34 -29.46
N ASN A 393 17.31 -20.03 -30.05
CA ASN A 393 16.57 -19.51 -31.20
C ASN A 393 15.34 -18.68 -30.82
N PHE A 394 14.92 -18.75 -29.55
CA PHE A 394 13.78 -17.97 -29.08
C PHE A 394 14.10 -16.46 -28.99
N PRO A 395 13.09 -15.59 -29.03
CA PRO A 395 13.26 -14.14 -28.91
C PRO A 395 14.04 -13.72 -27.67
N LYS A 396 13.68 -14.24 -26.48
CA LYS A 396 14.36 -14.02 -25.23
C LYS A 396 15.53 -14.99 -25.08
N LYS A 397 16.75 -14.49 -25.10
CA LYS A 397 17.97 -15.31 -25.21
C LYS A 397 18.49 -15.75 -23.84
N PRO A 398 18.74 -17.05 -23.61
CA PRO A 398 19.45 -17.52 -22.43
C PRO A 398 20.95 -17.23 -22.56
N LEU A 399 21.61 -16.87 -21.44
CA LEU A 399 23.01 -16.48 -21.39
C LEU A 399 23.81 -17.40 -20.48
N ALA A 400 25.09 -17.63 -20.83
CA ALA A 400 26.08 -18.20 -19.94
C ALA A 400 27.00 -17.07 -19.45
N ILE A 401 27.34 -17.10 -18.18
CA ILE A 401 28.19 -16.10 -17.52
C ILE A 401 29.46 -16.77 -16.99
N LYS A 402 30.59 -16.08 -17.14
CA LYS A 402 31.85 -16.41 -16.50
C LYS A 402 32.37 -15.23 -15.72
N LEU A 403 32.37 -15.33 -14.37
CA LEU A 403 32.92 -14.33 -13.48
C LEU A 403 34.48 -14.35 -13.53
N ALA A 404 35.10 -13.21 -13.30
CA ALA A 404 36.56 -13.11 -13.25
C ALA A 404 37.16 -13.98 -12.13
N SER A 405 36.46 -14.12 -11.01
CA SER A 405 36.90 -14.95 -9.87
C SER A 405 35.79 -15.94 -9.44
N LYS A 406 36.17 -16.97 -8.68
CA LYS A 406 35.19 -17.86 -8.02
C LYS A 406 34.47 -17.11 -6.92
N THR A 407 33.22 -16.77 -7.12
CA THR A 407 32.43 -15.95 -6.21
C THR A 407 31.13 -16.66 -5.85
N GLU A 408 30.67 -16.48 -4.63
CA GLU A 408 29.35 -16.86 -4.17
C GLU A 408 28.31 -15.92 -4.78
N VAL A 409 27.20 -16.47 -5.25
CA VAL A 409 26.12 -15.69 -5.86
C VAL A 409 24.81 -16.11 -5.24
N LEU A 410 24.08 -15.18 -4.61
CA LEU A 410 22.76 -15.40 -4.02
C LEU A 410 22.71 -16.63 -3.09
N GLY A 411 23.76 -16.85 -2.27
CA GLY A 411 23.88 -17.98 -1.35
C GLY A 411 24.31 -19.30 -2.00
N MET A 412 24.50 -19.35 -3.33
CA MET A 412 25.02 -20.52 -4.03
C MET A 412 26.54 -20.59 -3.98
N LYS A 413 27.10 -21.81 -3.84
CA LYS A 413 28.54 -22.02 -3.61
C LYS A 413 29.42 -21.37 -4.68
N LYS A 414 30.59 -20.86 -4.26
CA LYS A 414 31.57 -20.14 -5.09
C LYS A 414 31.92 -20.87 -6.37
N HIS A 415 31.70 -20.23 -7.49
CA HIS A 415 32.13 -20.70 -8.80
C HIS A 415 32.27 -19.53 -9.80
N LYS A 416 32.95 -19.75 -10.94
CA LYS A 416 33.02 -18.75 -12.02
C LYS A 416 31.83 -18.85 -13.00
N ARG A 417 31.21 -20.02 -13.13
CA ARG A 417 30.24 -20.32 -14.20
C ARG A 417 28.80 -20.32 -13.70
N TRP A 418 27.98 -19.53 -14.37
CA TRP A 418 26.57 -19.35 -14.08
C TRP A 418 25.73 -19.33 -15.36
N CYS A 419 24.45 -19.53 -15.26
CA CYS A 419 23.50 -19.48 -16.37
C CYS A 419 22.33 -18.56 -16.05
N LEU A 420 21.93 -17.74 -16.98
CA LEU A 420 20.65 -17.04 -17.02
C LEU A 420 19.73 -17.78 -17.99
N LEU A 421 18.76 -18.51 -17.46
CA LEU A 421 17.75 -19.21 -18.25
C LEU A 421 16.59 -18.26 -18.52
N ALA A 422 16.23 -18.12 -19.80
CA ALA A 422 15.21 -17.17 -20.22
C ALA A 422 13.76 -17.67 -19.97
N ASN A 423 13.59 -18.98 -19.76
CA ASN A 423 12.30 -19.65 -19.54
C ASN A 423 11.18 -19.25 -20.55
N TRP A 424 11.54 -18.95 -21.80
CA TRP A 424 10.63 -18.38 -22.78
C TRP A 424 9.37 -19.21 -23.03
N ILE A 425 9.46 -20.53 -23.03
CA ILE A 425 8.33 -21.44 -23.28
C ILE A 425 7.48 -21.63 -22.02
N ASP A 426 8.08 -21.46 -20.86
CA ASP A 426 7.41 -21.64 -19.58
C ASP A 426 6.70 -20.35 -19.15
N ARG A 427 5.40 -20.28 -19.39
CA ARG A 427 4.59 -19.11 -19.01
C ARG A 427 4.54 -18.85 -17.51
N SER A 428 4.76 -19.87 -16.68
CA SER A 428 4.81 -19.72 -15.23
C SER A 428 6.17 -19.21 -14.74
N LEU A 429 7.23 -19.31 -15.57
CA LEU A 429 8.63 -19.04 -15.24
C LEU A 429 9.19 -19.89 -14.08
N MET A 430 8.43 -20.84 -13.54
CA MET A 430 8.71 -21.53 -12.28
C MET A 430 9.21 -22.97 -12.47
N ARG A 431 9.00 -23.61 -13.63
CA ARG A 431 9.24 -25.07 -13.79
C ARG A 431 10.67 -25.47 -13.45
N ASN A 432 11.68 -24.70 -13.84
CA ASN A 432 13.07 -25.01 -13.48
C ASN A 432 13.32 -24.89 -11.99
N GLY A 433 12.80 -23.85 -11.33
CA GLY A 433 12.90 -23.68 -9.87
C GLY A 433 12.26 -24.82 -9.12
N VAL A 434 11.03 -25.15 -9.46
CA VAL A 434 10.28 -26.27 -8.84
C VAL A 434 11.01 -27.61 -9.05
N ALA A 435 11.53 -27.87 -10.26
CA ALA A 435 12.29 -29.07 -10.52
C ALA A 435 13.56 -29.17 -9.67
N PHE A 436 14.27 -28.07 -9.47
CA PHE A 436 15.46 -28.03 -8.63
C PHE A 436 15.09 -28.24 -7.15
N ASP A 437 14.03 -27.62 -6.64
CA ASP A 437 13.54 -27.82 -5.27
C ASP A 437 13.09 -29.26 -5.02
N ILE A 438 12.39 -29.89 -5.97
CA ILE A 438 12.00 -31.30 -5.86
C ILE A 438 13.24 -32.18 -5.80
N ALA A 439 14.21 -31.92 -6.68
CA ALA A 439 15.45 -32.72 -6.71
C ALA A 439 16.26 -32.58 -5.40
N ASP A 440 16.29 -31.38 -4.78
CA ASP A 440 16.90 -31.17 -3.45
C ASP A 440 16.19 -31.97 -2.35
N LYS A 441 14.87 -31.96 -2.34
CA LYS A 441 14.07 -32.73 -1.37
C LYS A 441 14.29 -34.24 -1.54
N VAL A 442 14.29 -34.73 -2.79
CA VAL A 442 14.60 -36.14 -3.09
C VAL A 442 16.01 -36.48 -2.62
N ARG A 443 17.01 -35.67 -2.96
CA ARG A 443 18.39 -35.87 -2.52
C ARG A 443 18.50 -35.91 -0.99
N ALA A 444 17.84 -35.00 -0.30
CA ALA A 444 17.83 -34.96 1.17
C ALA A 444 17.19 -36.22 1.77
N ALA A 445 16.11 -36.75 1.18
CA ALA A 445 15.44 -37.94 1.64
C ALA A 445 16.31 -39.22 1.50
N PHE A 446 17.20 -39.28 0.50
CA PHE A 446 18.13 -40.39 0.29
C PHE A 446 19.51 -40.16 0.92
N SER A 447 19.75 -39.04 1.57
CA SER A 447 21.01 -38.76 2.29
C SER A 447 21.18 -39.74 3.45
N GLY A 448 22.36 -40.40 3.51
CA GLY A 448 22.67 -41.41 4.55
C GLY A 448 22.06 -42.78 4.33
N THR A 449 21.45 -43.04 3.19
CA THR A 449 20.98 -44.40 2.78
C THR A 449 22.03 -45.15 1.95
N ASP A 450 21.82 -46.44 1.69
CA ASP A 450 22.68 -47.25 0.84
C ASP A 450 22.69 -46.82 -0.64
N ALA A 451 21.76 -45.94 -1.03
CA ALA A 451 21.67 -45.36 -2.37
C ALA A 451 21.62 -43.85 -2.31
N PRO A 452 22.72 -43.17 -1.89
CA PRO A 452 22.72 -41.74 -1.57
C PRO A 452 22.52 -40.81 -2.78
N GLY A 453 22.47 -41.29 -3.99
CA GLY A 453 22.37 -40.48 -5.20
C GLY A 453 23.55 -39.56 -5.43
N LEU A 454 23.36 -38.57 -6.30
CA LEU A 454 24.40 -37.54 -6.54
C LEU A 454 24.49 -36.58 -5.34
N PRO A 455 25.72 -36.24 -4.88
CA PRO A 455 25.92 -35.38 -3.71
C PRO A 455 25.55 -33.92 -3.95
N TRP A 456 25.35 -33.52 -5.19
CA TRP A 456 25.04 -32.16 -5.61
C TRP A 456 24.10 -32.17 -6.81
N GLN A 457 23.29 -31.11 -6.90
CA GLN A 457 22.49 -30.72 -8.05
C GLN A 457 22.53 -29.22 -8.23
N PRO A 458 22.18 -28.68 -9.41
CA PRO A 458 22.16 -27.24 -9.62
C PRO A 458 21.04 -26.56 -8.82
N HIS A 459 21.37 -25.40 -8.28
CA HIS A 459 20.43 -24.47 -7.63
C HIS A 459 20.27 -23.22 -8.48
N GLY A 460 19.22 -22.46 -8.21
CA GLY A 460 18.97 -21.19 -8.87
C GLY A 460 17.93 -20.33 -8.18
N LYS A 461 17.86 -19.10 -8.61
CA LYS A 461 16.86 -18.11 -8.16
C LYS A 461 16.31 -17.32 -9.35
N SER A 462 15.03 -16.99 -9.29
CA SER A 462 14.45 -16.02 -10.23
C SER A 462 15.05 -14.64 -9.94
N VAL A 463 15.34 -13.90 -11.01
CA VAL A 463 15.96 -12.57 -10.95
C VAL A 463 15.36 -11.67 -12.03
N GLU A 464 15.39 -10.37 -11.82
CA GLU A 464 15.19 -9.39 -12.88
C GLU A 464 16.54 -9.10 -13.57
N LEU A 465 16.55 -9.02 -14.89
CA LEU A 465 17.76 -8.73 -15.67
C LEU A 465 17.69 -7.36 -16.29
N VAL A 466 18.71 -6.56 -16.00
CA VAL A 466 19.04 -5.32 -16.71
C VAL A 466 20.31 -5.55 -17.50
N LEU A 467 20.25 -5.38 -18.82
CA LEU A 467 21.40 -5.55 -19.71
C LEU A 467 21.59 -4.29 -20.54
N ASN A 468 22.74 -3.64 -20.38
CA ASN A 468 23.11 -2.38 -21.06
C ASN A 468 22.02 -1.28 -20.92
N GLY A 469 21.45 -1.14 -19.72
CA GLY A 469 20.40 -0.16 -19.44
C GLY A 469 19.05 -0.48 -20.07
N VAL A 470 18.84 -1.74 -20.47
CA VAL A 470 17.53 -2.25 -20.93
C VAL A 470 17.00 -3.22 -19.89
N HIS A 471 15.77 -3.03 -19.40
CA HIS A 471 15.10 -4.05 -18.63
C HIS A 471 14.69 -5.21 -19.55
N VAL A 472 15.28 -6.36 -19.32
CA VAL A 472 15.09 -7.55 -20.18
C VAL A 472 14.01 -8.48 -19.62
N GLY A 473 13.62 -8.25 -18.38
CA GLY A 473 12.59 -9.01 -17.66
C GLY A 473 13.16 -10.14 -16.82
N ASN A 474 12.28 -11.01 -16.33
CA ASN A 474 12.61 -12.08 -15.43
C ASN A 474 13.48 -13.17 -16.08
N TYR A 475 14.50 -13.62 -15.37
CA TYR A 475 15.36 -14.77 -15.71
C TYR A 475 15.49 -15.69 -14.51
N PHE A 476 15.94 -16.92 -14.77
CA PHE A 476 16.34 -17.85 -13.70
C PHE A 476 17.86 -17.95 -13.69
N LEU A 477 18.50 -17.31 -12.71
CA LEU A 477 19.95 -17.38 -12.50
C LEU A 477 20.27 -18.67 -11.77
N CYS A 478 21.04 -19.55 -12.40
CA CYS A 478 21.36 -20.84 -11.79
C CYS A 478 22.83 -21.24 -12.00
N GLU A 479 23.22 -22.22 -11.22
CA GLU A 479 24.53 -22.89 -11.29
C GLU A 479 24.68 -23.60 -12.64
N GLN A 480 25.83 -23.44 -13.28
CA GLN A 480 26.19 -24.27 -14.43
C GLN A 480 26.74 -25.62 -13.97
N ILE A 481 26.25 -26.72 -14.50
CA ILE A 481 26.78 -28.06 -14.23
C ILE A 481 28.23 -28.11 -14.70
N LYS A 482 29.14 -28.42 -13.80
CA LYS A 482 30.59 -28.55 -14.05
C LYS A 482 31.20 -29.53 -13.05
N ILE A 483 32.23 -30.25 -13.48
CA ILE A 483 33.08 -31.00 -12.58
C ILE A 483 33.90 -29.99 -11.77
N ASP A 484 33.63 -29.85 -10.51
CA ASP A 484 34.29 -28.94 -9.54
C ASP A 484 33.86 -29.34 -8.14
N LYS A 485 34.72 -29.10 -7.15
CA LYS A 485 34.40 -29.41 -5.74
C LYS A 485 33.17 -28.71 -5.17
N ASN A 486 32.80 -27.57 -5.75
CA ASN A 486 31.59 -26.81 -5.36
C ASN A 486 30.38 -27.05 -6.28
N ARG A 487 30.50 -27.99 -7.19
CA ARG A 487 29.44 -28.44 -8.12
C ARG A 487 29.37 -29.96 -8.06
N LEU A 488 29.52 -30.62 -9.20
CA LEU A 488 29.55 -32.08 -9.29
C LEU A 488 30.95 -32.55 -8.99
N ALA A 489 31.21 -32.97 -7.73
CA ALA A 489 32.53 -33.44 -7.26
C ALA A 489 32.73 -34.90 -7.65
N ILE A 490 32.85 -35.16 -8.92
CA ILE A 490 33.21 -36.49 -9.48
C ILE A 490 34.60 -36.40 -10.16
N GLN A 491 35.21 -37.57 -10.33
CA GLN A 491 36.46 -37.68 -11.08
C GLN A 491 36.18 -37.60 -12.57
N ASP A 492 36.97 -36.84 -13.32
CA ASP A 492 36.91 -36.80 -14.78
C ASP A 492 37.60 -38.08 -15.31
N GLY A 493 36.82 -39.11 -15.54
CA GLY A 493 37.33 -40.42 -15.97
C GLY A 493 37.19 -40.68 -17.46
N PHE A 494 36.85 -39.67 -18.29
CA PHE A 494 36.60 -39.92 -19.70
C PHE A 494 37.83 -40.34 -20.49
N GLU A 495 39.04 -40.06 -20.01
CA GLU A 495 40.28 -40.49 -20.65
C GLU A 495 40.68 -41.94 -20.28
N ASP A 496 40.15 -42.52 -19.18
CA ASP A 496 40.49 -43.87 -18.72
C ASP A 496 39.57 -44.95 -19.28
N VAL A 497 38.47 -44.61 -19.91
CA VAL A 497 37.48 -45.57 -20.50
C VAL A 497 37.76 -45.87 -21.98
N VAL A 498 38.68 -45.18 -22.60
CA VAL A 498 39.02 -45.31 -24.03
C VAL A 498 40.40 -45.95 -24.25
N LYS A 499 41.02 -46.54 -23.23
CA LYS A 499 42.25 -47.30 -23.35
C LYS A 499 41.95 -48.78 -23.31
#